data_990f365b03529968df830379dfcf879b
#
_entry.id   990f365b03529968df830379dfcf879b
#
_cell.length_a   1.000
_cell.length_b   1.000
_cell.length_c   1.000
_cell.angle_alpha   90.00
_cell.angle_beta   90.00
_cell.angle_gamma   90.00
#
_symmetry.space_group_name_H-M   'P 1'
#
loop_
_entity.id
_entity.type
_entity.pdbx_description
1 polymer ?
#
loop_
_entity_poly.entity_id
_entity_poly.type
_entity_poly.pdbx_seq_one_letter_code
_entity_poly.pdbx_strand_id
1 'polypeptide(L)' 'MDIELSYKAKQVMANCIAMAEQAFKRSFPIPSLTFNVRGKAAGKAYLQLNEIRLNPKLFKENPQAFLKEVIPHEVAHLI' A
#
# COMPACT_ATOMS: atom_id res chain seq x y z
N MET A 1 -1.38 -12.54 9.32
CA MET A 1 -1.61 -12.09 7.95
C MET A 1 -1.16 -13.16 6.97
N ASP A 2 -1.92 -13.39 5.92
CA ASP A 2 -1.57 -14.34 4.87
C ASP A 2 -0.27 -13.92 4.17
N ILE A 3 0.71 -14.82 4.11
CA ILE A 3 2.02 -14.50 3.55
C ILE A 3 1.91 -14.16 2.07
N GLU A 4 1.08 -14.88 1.33
CA GLU A 4 0.90 -14.64 -0.10
C GLU A 4 0.27 -13.28 -0.37
N LEU A 5 -0.76 -12.90 0.38
CA LEU A 5 -1.37 -11.57 0.24
C LEU A 5 -0.41 -10.47 0.65
N SER A 6 0.37 -10.69 1.70
CA SER A 6 1.39 -9.73 2.12
C SER A 6 2.43 -9.51 1.01
N TYR A 7 2.87 -10.58 0.38
CA TYR A 7 3.82 -10.51 -0.72
C TYR A 7 3.23 -9.74 -1.90
N LYS A 8 2.00 -10.05 -2.27
CA LYS A 8 1.32 -9.37 -3.39
C LYS A 8 1.14 -7.88 -3.10
N ALA A 9 0.80 -7.54 -1.86
CA ALA A 9 0.65 -6.14 -1.45
C ALA A 9 1.96 -5.37 -1.60
N LYS A 10 3.05 -5.96 -1.16
CA LYS A 10 4.38 -5.34 -1.28
C LYS A 10 4.79 -5.18 -2.74
N GLN A 11 4.48 -6.17 -3.57
CA GLN A 11 4.75 -6.10 -5.01
C GLN A 11 3.99 -4.94 -5.67
N VAL A 12 2.71 -4.83 -5.39
CA VAL A 12 1.89 -3.75 -5.95
C VAL A 12 2.40 -2.39 -5.48
N MET A 13 2.73 -2.27 -4.19
CA MET A 13 3.28 -1.03 -3.65
C MET A 13 4.59 -0.65 -4.37
N ALA A 14 5.50 -1.62 -4.52
CA ALA A 14 6.77 -1.37 -5.19
C ALA A 14 6.57 -0.98 -6.66
N ASN A 15 5.61 -1.61 -7.35
CA ASN A 15 5.30 -1.27 -8.73
C ASN A 15 4.74 0.16 -8.84
N CYS A 16 3.88 0.56 -7.91
CA CYS A 16 3.35 1.92 -7.89
C CYS A 16 4.47 2.95 -7.68
N ILE A 17 5.41 2.66 -6.79
CA ILE A 17 6.56 3.54 -6.57
C ILE A 17 7.41 3.63 -7.83
N ALA A 18 7.68 2.50 -8.48
CA ALA A 18 8.49 2.50 -9.71
C ALA A 18 7.83 3.31 -10.82
N MET A 19 6.51 3.21 -10.96
CA MET A 19 5.77 4.01 -11.94
C MET A 19 5.86 5.50 -11.62
N ALA A 20 5.75 5.87 -10.34
CA ALA A 20 5.87 7.26 -9.93
C ALA A 20 7.27 7.79 -10.18
N GLU A 21 8.29 6.99 -9.92
CA GLU A 21 9.68 7.39 -10.19
C GLU A 21 9.89 7.69 -11.67
N GLN A 22 9.33 6.88 -12.54
CA GLN A 22 9.42 7.13 -13.99
C GLN A 22 8.64 8.39 -14.39
N ALA A 23 7.44 8.56 -13.86
CA ALA A 23 6.57 9.68 -14.21
C ALA A 23 7.17 11.01 -13.76
N PHE A 24 7.71 11.07 -12.55
CA PHE A 24 8.26 12.29 -11.96
C PHE A 24 9.76 12.44 -12.15
N LYS A 25 10.42 11.43 -12.68
CA LYS A 25 11.87 11.39 -12.94
C LYS A 25 12.68 11.71 -11.70
N ARG A 26 12.31 11.06 -10.59
CA ARG A 26 12.99 11.20 -9.31
C ARG A 26 12.82 9.92 -8.51
N SER A 27 13.72 9.71 -7.54
CA SER A 27 13.65 8.56 -6.65
C SER A 27 12.70 8.83 -5.49
N PHE A 28 11.98 7.79 -5.09
CA PHE A 28 11.12 7.81 -3.91
C PHE A 28 11.53 6.67 -2.99
N PRO A 29 11.68 6.91 -1.69
CA PRO A 29 11.96 5.81 -0.77
C PRO A 29 10.77 4.86 -0.73
N ILE A 30 11.04 3.56 -0.66
CA ILE A 30 9.97 2.55 -0.60
C ILE A 30 9.34 2.62 0.80
N PRO A 31 8.02 2.81 0.90
CA PRO A 31 7.36 2.88 2.19
C PRO A 31 7.38 1.54 2.92
N SER A 32 7.31 1.59 4.24
CA SER A 32 7.03 0.39 5.03
C SER A 32 5.54 0.07 4.93
N LEU A 33 5.22 -1.21 5.06
CA LEU A 33 3.85 -1.70 4.93
C LEU A 33 3.53 -2.54 6.15
N THR A 34 2.49 -2.16 6.89
CA THR A 34 2.04 -2.89 8.07
C THR A 34 0.55 -3.21 7.96
N PHE A 35 0.10 -4.20 8.73
CA PHE A 35 -1.27 -4.71 8.67
C PHE A 35 -1.91 -4.59 10.04
N ASN A 36 -2.15 -3.35 10.48
CA ASN A 36 -2.62 -3.09 11.83
C ASN A 36 -3.82 -2.14 11.92
N VAL A 37 -4.46 -1.85 10.80
CA VAL A 37 -5.68 -1.03 10.80
C VAL A 37 -6.86 -1.93 11.12
N ARG A 38 -7.80 -1.43 11.93
CA ARG A 38 -8.97 -2.19 12.35
C ARG A 38 -10.24 -1.39 12.08
N GLY A 39 -11.37 -2.07 12.14
CA GLY A 39 -12.67 -1.44 11.95
C GLY A 39 -13.02 -1.24 10.49
N LYS A 40 -13.60 -0.08 10.17
CA LYS A 40 -14.13 0.18 8.83
C LYS A 40 -13.13 0.80 7.87
N ALA A 41 -12.01 1.28 8.36
CA ALA A 41 -11.00 1.89 7.51
C ALA A 41 -10.23 0.81 6.77
N ALA A 42 -10.05 1.00 5.46
CA ALA A 42 -9.31 0.04 4.65
C ALA A 42 -7.79 0.22 4.80
N GLY A 43 -7.32 1.46 4.82
CA GLY A 43 -5.91 1.74 4.96
C GLY A 43 -5.65 3.19 5.30
N LYS A 44 -4.41 3.49 5.64
CA LYS A 44 -3.95 4.84 5.97
C LYS A 44 -2.53 5.02 5.48
N ALA A 45 -2.21 6.24 5.06
CA ALA A 45 -0.86 6.62 4.66
C ALA A 45 -0.33 7.68 5.63
N TYR A 46 0.90 7.47 6.09
CA TYR A 46 1.56 8.37 7.04
C TYR A 46 2.79 8.97 6.35
N LEU A 47 2.64 10.18 5.86
CA LEU A 47 3.67 10.84 5.05
C LEU A 47 5.00 10.98 5.79
N GLN A 48 4.94 11.44 7.05
CA GLN A 48 6.16 11.68 7.82
C GLN A 48 6.91 10.40 8.14
N LEU A 49 6.20 9.30 8.29
CA LEU A 49 6.79 7.99 8.59
C LEU A 49 7.12 7.20 7.32
N ASN A 50 6.66 7.67 6.18
CA ASN A 50 6.73 6.93 4.92
C ASN A 50 6.21 5.50 5.11
N GLU A 51 4.98 5.41 5.61
CA GLU A 51 4.40 4.13 5.99
C GLU A 51 2.97 4.04 5.48
N ILE A 52 2.60 2.85 5.00
CA ILE A 52 1.23 2.50 4.65
C ILE A 52 0.75 1.43 5.61
N ARG A 53 -0.43 1.65 6.20
CA ARG A 53 -1.06 0.69 7.10
C ARG A 53 -2.35 0.22 6.48
N LEU A 54 -2.55 -1.09 6.47
CA LEU A 54 -3.72 -1.72 5.86
C LEU A 54 -4.52 -2.50 6.88
N ASN A 55 -5.80 -2.66 6.59
CA ASN A 55 -6.71 -3.45 7.40
C ASN A 55 -6.64 -4.91 6.90
N PRO A 56 -6.04 -5.82 7.67
CA PRO A 56 -5.84 -7.19 7.20
C PRO A 56 -7.14 -7.95 7.00
N LYS A 57 -8.15 -7.67 7.82
CA LYS A 57 -9.44 -8.32 7.70
C LYS A 57 -10.13 -7.95 6.40
N LEU A 58 -10.21 -6.65 6.11
CA LEU A 58 -10.84 -6.18 4.89
C LEU A 58 -10.04 -6.59 3.65
N PHE A 59 -8.73 -6.60 3.75
CA PHE A 59 -7.87 -7.05 2.66
C PHE A 59 -8.15 -8.51 2.31
N LYS A 60 -8.25 -9.35 3.34
CA LYS A 60 -8.51 -10.76 3.15
C LYS A 60 -9.90 -11.00 2.53
N GLU A 61 -10.88 -10.15 2.88
CA GLU A 61 -12.22 -10.24 2.33
C GLU A 61 -12.30 -9.77 0.88
N ASN A 62 -11.48 -8.78 0.50
CA ASN A 62 -11.53 -8.18 -0.83
C ASN A 62 -10.13 -7.94 -1.38
N PRO A 63 -9.35 -9.02 -1.65
CA PRO A 63 -7.96 -8.82 -2.03
C PRO A 63 -7.78 -8.07 -3.34
N GLN A 64 -8.63 -8.30 -4.33
CA GLN A 64 -8.50 -7.62 -5.62
C GLN A 64 -8.74 -6.12 -5.50
N ALA A 65 -9.74 -5.70 -4.72
CA ALA A 65 -10.00 -4.29 -4.49
C ALA A 65 -8.81 -3.61 -3.81
N PHE A 66 -8.18 -4.29 -2.84
CA PHE A 66 -7.01 -3.74 -2.17
C PHE A 66 -5.84 -3.59 -3.13
N LEU A 67 -5.58 -4.62 -3.94
CA LEU A 67 -4.43 -4.60 -4.85
C LEU A 67 -4.60 -3.58 -5.97
N LYS A 68 -5.83 -3.39 -6.46
CA LYS A 68 -6.09 -2.53 -7.60
C LYS A 68 -6.42 -1.08 -7.22
N GLU A 69 -6.96 -0.84 -6.04
CA GLU A 69 -7.48 0.47 -5.66
C GLU A 69 -6.89 1.00 -4.36
N VAL A 70 -6.96 0.24 -3.27
CA VAL A 70 -6.59 0.74 -1.94
C VAL A 70 -5.09 1.04 -1.87
N ILE A 71 -4.25 0.09 -2.26
CA ILE A 71 -2.80 0.28 -2.19
C ILE A 71 -2.33 1.40 -3.12
N PRO A 72 -2.75 1.44 -4.40
CA PRO A 72 -2.39 2.58 -5.25
C PRO A 72 -2.87 3.92 -4.71
N HIS A 73 -4.06 3.96 -4.09
CA HIS A 73 -4.59 5.17 -3.49
C HIS A 73 -3.70 5.67 -2.34
N GLU A 74 -3.28 4.75 -1.44
CA GLU A 74 -2.42 5.13 -0.34
C GLU A 74 -1.03 5.55 -0.80
N VAL A 75 -0.48 4.89 -1.82
CA VAL A 75 0.80 5.29 -2.40
C VAL A 75 0.70 6.72 -2.95
N ALA A 76 -0.41 7.05 -3.60
CA ALA A 76 -0.62 8.39 -4.15
C ALA A 76 -0.55 9.47 -3.07
N HIS A 77 -0.97 9.16 -1.84
CA HIS A 77 -0.88 10.12 -0.73
C HIS A 77 0.56 10.35 -0.26
N LEU A 78 1.47 9.42 -0.55
CA LEU A 78 2.87 9.53 -0.14
C LEU A 78 3.75 10.23 -1.18
N ILE A 79 3.24 10.40 -2.37
CA ILE A 79 3.94 11.03 -3.50
C ILE A 79 3.48 12.50 -3.67
#